data_5a0c8554d40dab031f6a782f4012dcd3
#
_entry.id   5a0c8554d40dab031f6a782f4012dcd3
#
_cell.length_a   1.000
_cell.length_b   1.000
_cell.length_c   1.000
_cell.angle_alpha   90.00
_cell.angle_beta   90.00
_cell.angle_gamma   90.00
#
_symmetry.space_group_name_H-M   'P 1'
#
loop_
_entity.id
_entity.type
_entity.pdbx_description
1 polymer ?
#
loop_
_entity_poly.entity_id
_entity_poly.type
_entity_poly.pdbx_seq_one_letter_code
_entity_poly.pdbx_strand_id
1 'polypeptide(L)'
;MVILQGKSVFGGVAIGKIQFFKRDEIQIKRRHVDDPEAEIRRFRTAKEKALSELQQLYDKALTDVGEANAMIFEAHQLMLEDPDYNDSVENIINTQKVNAEYAIGVTSDNYAAIFEAMDDAYMQGRAADVKDVSNRLLSQFAKKQNASFEMTEQVIIAADDLAPSETVQLDKDKVLAFITVEGSANSHTAILARTMNIPAVIGIGDTLTPKYDGRLAIVDGQEGKIYIDPDEEILVAMRKKQAVEQEQRELLETLKGKENVTRSGQKINLYANIANVSDVGAALRNDAGGIGLFRSEFLYLENETYPTEEQQFAAYRQVAEMMAGKRVIIRTLDIGADKQVGYFNLEKEDNPAMGFRAIRICLTRPELFKTQLRAIFRASAYGQIAIMFPMIISVSEVRRIKEIMDEVKTGLRADGIAFYDQIETGIMIETPAAVMISRELAKEVDFFSVGTNDLTQYTLAIDRQNRNLDSFYDSHHPAVLSMIQMAAENAHAEGKWIGICGELAADLSLTERFLQMNIDELSVAPGMILPLRKKIREL
;
A
#
# COMPACT_ATOMS: atom_id res chain seq x y z
N MET A 1 6.39 35.30 8.90
CA MET A 1 6.26 34.01 8.19
C MET A 1 7.39 33.07 8.58
N VAL A 2 7.08 31.78 8.81
CA VAL A 2 8.06 30.69 9.02
C VAL A 2 7.81 29.63 7.96
N ILE A 3 8.86 29.10 7.37
CA ILE A 3 8.76 28.02 6.37
C ILE A 3 9.39 26.76 7.00
N LEU A 4 8.62 25.67 7.06
CA LEU A 4 9.09 24.35 7.47
C LEU A 4 9.13 23.44 6.24
N GLN A 5 10.03 22.45 6.27
CA GLN A 5 10.22 21.48 5.20
C GLN A 5 10.13 20.07 5.78
N GLY A 6 9.38 19.20 5.12
CA GLY A 6 9.28 17.79 5.44
C GLY A 6 9.21 16.94 4.17
N LYS A 7 8.87 15.67 4.33
CA LYS A 7 8.68 14.74 3.23
C LYS A 7 7.23 14.79 2.76
N SER A 8 7.01 14.99 1.46
CA SER A 8 5.70 14.86 0.82
C SER A 8 5.18 13.41 0.91
N VAL A 9 3.93 13.26 1.30
CA VAL A 9 3.21 11.98 1.32
C VAL A 9 2.06 11.97 0.33
N PHE A 10 1.30 13.08 0.30
CA PHE A 10 0.20 13.27 -0.61
C PHE A 10 0.13 14.76 -1.01
N GLY A 11 0.01 15.00 -2.32
CA GLY A 11 0.02 16.33 -2.90
C GLY A 11 -1.27 17.13 -2.64
N GLY A 12 -1.23 18.39 -3.05
CA GLY A 12 -2.33 19.34 -2.90
C GLY A 12 -2.02 20.46 -1.93
N VAL A 13 -2.81 21.54 -2.00
CA VAL A 13 -2.69 22.70 -1.13
C VAL A 13 -3.82 22.74 -0.12
N ALA A 14 -3.48 22.81 1.16
CA ALA A 14 -4.43 23.05 2.24
C ALA A 14 -4.11 24.37 2.97
N ILE A 15 -5.15 25.15 3.28
CA ILE A 15 -5.03 26.44 3.98
C ILE A 15 -5.98 26.41 5.17
N GLY A 16 -5.45 26.53 6.39
CA GLY A 16 -6.25 26.48 7.60
C GLY A 16 -5.43 26.75 8.84
N LYS A 17 -6.09 26.72 10.00
CA LYS A 17 -5.40 26.82 11.27
C LYS A 17 -4.78 25.48 11.65
N ILE A 18 -3.62 25.51 12.27
CA ILE A 18 -2.98 24.34 12.87
C ILE A 18 -3.71 24.02 14.16
N GLN A 19 -4.05 22.75 14.35
CA GLN A 19 -4.50 22.20 15.63
C GLN A 19 -3.56 21.05 16.03
N PHE A 20 -2.82 21.25 17.13
CA PHE A 20 -1.94 20.21 17.64
C PHE A 20 -2.75 19.12 18.32
N PHE A 21 -2.52 17.89 17.89
CA PHE A 21 -3.01 16.72 18.58
C PHE A 21 -2.21 16.54 19.87
N LYS A 22 -2.85 16.83 21.02
CA LYS A 22 -2.21 16.70 22.33
C LYS A 22 -2.59 15.36 22.93
N ARG A 23 -1.59 14.54 23.16
CA ARG A 23 -1.75 13.37 24.02
C ARG A 23 -1.72 13.83 25.47
N ASP A 24 -2.73 13.43 26.25
CA ASP A 24 -2.64 13.58 27.69
C ASP A 24 -1.49 12.68 28.19
N GLU A 25 -0.40 13.27 28.63
CA GLU A 25 0.69 12.53 29.28
C GLU A 25 0.15 11.89 30.55
N ILE A 26 -0.07 10.58 30.52
CA ILE A 26 -0.44 9.82 31.71
C ILE A 26 0.82 9.72 32.57
N GLN A 27 0.90 10.56 33.61
CA GLN A 27 2.00 10.50 34.56
C GLN A 27 1.93 9.19 35.37
N ILE A 28 2.73 8.23 34.97
CA ILE A 28 2.88 6.95 35.67
C ILE A 28 3.70 7.17 36.93
N LYS A 29 3.02 7.17 38.10
CA LYS A 29 3.70 7.29 39.40
C LYS A 29 3.73 5.94 40.08
N ARG A 30 4.92 5.49 40.49
CA ARG A 30 5.07 4.29 41.29
C ARG A 30 4.44 4.52 42.67
N ARG A 31 3.47 3.69 43.06
CA ARG A 31 2.82 3.69 44.38
C ARG A 31 2.86 2.30 44.97
N HIS A 32 3.12 2.23 46.29
CA HIS A 32 3.00 0.98 47.02
C HIS A 32 1.54 0.61 47.22
N VAL A 33 1.20 -0.67 47.09
CA VAL A 33 -0.14 -1.21 47.36
C VAL A 33 -0.09 -2.28 48.45
N ASP A 34 -1.00 -2.22 49.38
CA ASP A 34 -1.06 -3.17 50.51
C ASP A 34 -1.79 -4.47 50.10
N ASP A 35 -2.71 -4.42 49.14
CA ASP A 35 -3.48 -5.55 48.63
C ASP A 35 -3.22 -5.72 47.12
N PRO A 36 -2.21 -6.54 46.72
CA PRO A 36 -1.93 -6.83 45.32
C PRO A 36 -3.10 -7.49 44.60
N GLU A 37 -3.88 -8.34 45.26
CA GLU A 37 -5.02 -9.01 44.65
C GLU A 37 -6.13 -8.02 44.26
N ALA A 38 -6.38 -6.99 45.09
CA ALA A 38 -7.32 -5.93 44.71
C ALA A 38 -6.82 -5.12 43.54
N GLU A 39 -5.51 -4.90 43.40
CA GLU A 39 -4.90 -4.17 42.30
C GLU A 39 -4.92 -4.97 41.00
N ILE A 40 -4.73 -6.28 41.08
CA ILE A 40 -4.88 -7.19 39.91
C ILE A 40 -6.34 -7.19 39.42
N ARG A 41 -7.32 -7.21 40.33
CA ARG A 41 -8.74 -7.09 39.93
C ARG A 41 -9.01 -5.75 39.24
N ARG A 42 -8.38 -4.67 39.69
CA ARG A 42 -8.48 -3.34 39.10
C ARG A 42 -7.87 -3.33 37.68
N PHE A 43 -6.70 -3.97 37.48
CA PHE A 43 -6.06 -4.17 36.18
C PHE A 43 -6.97 -4.95 35.22
N ARG A 44 -7.50 -6.11 35.65
CA ARG A 44 -8.38 -6.94 34.82
C ARG A 44 -9.64 -6.19 34.38
N THR A 45 -10.25 -5.43 35.28
CA THR A 45 -11.42 -4.59 34.95
C THR A 45 -11.09 -3.49 33.95
N ALA A 46 -9.90 -2.88 34.05
CA ALA A 46 -9.43 -1.88 33.10
C ALA A 46 -9.17 -2.53 31.71
N LYS A 47 -8.60 -3.75 31.70
CA LYS A 47 -8.38 -4.52 30.48
C LYS A 47 -9.69 -4.84 29.74
N GLU A 48 -10.73 -5.30 30.45
CA GLU A 48 -12.03 -5.57 29.84
C GLU A 48 -12.64 -4.32 29.19
N LYS A 49 -12.50 -3.16 29.81
CA LYS A 49 -12.96 -1.89 29.24
C LYS A 49 -12.16 -1.50 27.99
N ALA A 50 -10.83 -1.64 28.05
CA ALA A 50 -9.97 -1.34 26.90
C ALA A 50 -10.29 -2.26 25.71
N LEU A 51 -10.54 -3.55 25.93
CA LEU A 51 -10.99 -4.48 24.89
C LEU A 51 -12.34 -4.07 24.29
N SER A 52 -13.29 -3.65 25.12
CA SER A 52 -14.58 -3.14 24.61
C SER A 52 -14.43 -1.88 23.76
N GLU A 53 -13.53 -0.97 24.13
CA GLU A 53 -13.23 0.22 23.33
C GLU A 53 -12.53 -0.15 21.99
N LEU A 54 -11.60 -1.09 22.02
CA LEU A 54 -10.94 -1.57 20.79
C LEU A 54 -11.94 -2.22 19.83
N GLN A 55 -12.92 -2.96 20.34
CA GLN A 55 -13.99 -3.51 19.51
C GLN A 55 -14.83 -2.39 18.85
N GLN A 56 -15.17 -1.33 19.58
CA GLN A 56 -15.89 -0.19 19.01
C GLN A 56 -15.07 0.53 17.92
N LEU A 57 -13.75 0.64 18.12
CA LEU A 57 -12.86 1.20 17.12
C LEU A 57 -12.73 0.29 15.89
N TYR A 58 -12.70 -1.02 16.07
CA TYR A 58 -12.74 -1.99 15.00
C TYR A 58 -14.00 -1.81 14.15
N ASP A 59 -15.17 -1.79 14.78
CA ASP A 59 -16.46 -1.65 14.09
C ASP A 59 -16.56 -0.31 13.32
N LYS A 60 -16.06 0.77 13.95
CA LYS A 60 -15.98 2.09 13.31
C LYS A 60 -15.00 2.09 12.14
N ALA A 61 -13.80 1.54 12.32
CA ALA A 61 -12.80 1.45 11.25
C ALA A 61 -13.29 0.62 10.07
N LEU A 62 -13.97 -0.50 10.34
CA LEU A 62 -14.57 -1.36 9.30
C LEU A 62 -15.51 -0.55 8.40
N THR A 63 -16.31 0.33 8.99
CA THR A 63 -17.27 1.17 8.26
C THR A 63 -16.58 2.33 7.54
N ASP A 64 -15.61 2.99 8.18
CA ASP A 64 -15.06 4.27 7.74
C ASP A 64 -13.85 4.12 6.79
N VAL A 65 -12.98 3.13 7.03
CA VAL A 65 -11.68 2.98 6.33
C VAL A 65 -11.44 1.58 5.75
N GLY A 66 -12.38 0.65 5.97
CA GLY A 66 -12.37 -0.70 5.44
C GLY A 66 -11.62 -1.73 6.28
N GLU A 67 -11.83 -3.00 5.96
CA GLU A 67 -11.40 -4.17 6.72
C GLU A 67 -9.89 -4.20 7.00
N ALA A 68 -9.06 -3.93 6.00
CA ALA A 68 -7.60 -3.96 6.14
C ALA A 68 -7.08 -2.99 7.22
N ASN A 69 -7.72 -1.83 7.36
CA ASN A 69 -7.35 -0.86 8.40
C ASN A 69 -8.01 -1.19 9.76
N ALA A 70 -9.13 -1.92 9.76
CA ALA A 70 -9.78 -2.37 10.98
C ALA A 70 -9.00 -3.50 11.67
N MET A 71 -8.32 -4.37 10.92
CA MET A 71 -7.54 -5.50 11.45
C MET A 71 -6.45 -5.09 12.46
N ILE A 72 -5.97 -3.85 12.43
CA ILE A 72 -5.02 -3.36 13.44
C ILE A 72 -5.62 -3.40 14.84
N PHE A 73 -6.92 -3.15 14.99
CA PHE A 73 -7.60 -3.19 16.29
C PHE A 73 -7.84 -4.61 16.77
N GLU A 74 -7.98 -5.58 15.85
CA GLU A 74 -7.99 -7.01 16.19
C GLU A 74 -6.61 -7.43 16.71
N ALA A 75 -5.53 -7.02 16.05
CA ALA A 75 -4.16 -7.26 16.54
C ALA A 75 -3.94 -6.62 17.94
N HIS A 76 -4.45 -5.42 18.16
CA HIS A 76 -4.38 -4.76 19.47
C HIS A 76 -5.18 -5.51 20.56
N GLN A 77 -6.33 -6.10 20.22
CA GLN A 77 -7.08 -6.95 21.15
C GLN A 77 -6.27 -8.20 21.49
N LEU A 78 -5.68 -8.88 20.50
CA LEU A 78 -4.82 -10.05 20.72
C LEU A 78 -3.63 -9.72 21.62
N MET A 79 -3.00 -8.54 21.45
CA MET A 79 -1.91 -8.08 22.33
C MET A 79 -2.37 -7.90 23.79
N LEU A 80 -3.57 -7.35 24.02
CA LEU A 80 -4.13 -7.22 25.38
C LEU A 80 -4.56 -8.55 25.99
N GLU A 81 -4.91 -9.52 25.15
CA GLU A 81 -5.28 -10.86 25.60
C GLU A 81 -4.07 -11.79 25.76
N ASP A 82 -2.89 -11.37 25.27
CA ASP A 82 -1.67 -12.15 25.36
C ASP A 82 -1.35 -12.56 26.81
N PRO A 83 -1.22 -13.86 27.10
CA PRO A 83 -0.94 -14.35 28.43
C PRO A 83 0.39 -13.83 28.99
N ASP A 84 1.45 -13.75 28.19
CA ASP A 84 2.78 -13.35 28.64
C ASP A 84 2.80 -11.87 29.03
N TYR A 85 2.09 -11.02 28.27
CA TYR A 85 1.89 -9.61 28.62
C TYR A 85 1.13 -9.46 29.94
N ASN A 86 0.03 -10.19 30.10
CA ASN A 86 -0.80 -10.12 31.30
C ASN A 86 -0.06 -10.64 32.55
N ASP A 87 0.61 -11.79 32.40
CA ASP A 87 1.39 -12.40 33.47
C ASP A 87 2.56 -11.49 33.92
N SER A 88 3.19 -10.78 32.97
CA SER A 88 4.23 -9.78 33.28
C SER A 88 3.69 -8.66 34.17
N VAL A 89 2.52 -8.08 33.82
CA VAL A 89 1.89 -7.02 34.63
C VAL A 89 1.51 -7.55 36.01
N GLU A 90 0.85 -8.70 36.09
CA GLU A 90 0.40 -9.30 37.37
C GLU A 90 1.59 -9.69 38.25
N ASN A 91 2.67 -10.21 37.67
CA ASN A 91 3.90 -10.55 38.39
C ASN A 91 4.57 -9.31 38.99
N ILE A 92 4.64 -8.19 38.27
CA ILE A 92 5.19 -6.93 38.76
C ILE A 92 4.36 -6.41 39.93
N ILE A 93 3.02 -6.45 39.83
CA ILE A 93 2.12 -6.05 40.93
C ILE A 93 2.38 -6.90 42.16
N ASN A 94 2.41 -8.24 42.02
CA ASN A 94 2.56 -9.17 43.12
C ASN A 94 3.93 -9.08 43.79
N THR A 95 5.00 -9.08 42.99
CA THR A 95 6.36 -9.15 43.54
C THR A 95 6.88 -7.83 44.09
N GLN A 96 6.53 -6.73 43.42
CA GLN A 96 6.99 -5.38 43.81
C GLN A 96 5.98 -4.62 44.65
N LYS A 97 4.74 -5.14 44.83
CA LYS A 97 3.61 -4.50 45.54
C LYS A 97 3.40 -3.05 45.07
N VAL A 98 3.24 -2.90 43.73
CA VAL A 98 3.06 -1.60 43.07
C VAL A 98 1.69 -1.52 42.38
N ASN A 99 1.27 -0.29 42.11
CA ASN A 99 0.02 -0.03 41.40
C ASN A 99 0.04 -0.51 39.93
N ALA A 100 -1.13 -0.83 39.40
CA ALA A 100 -1.31 -1.36 38.06
C ALA A 100 -0.75 -0.42 36.99
N GLU A 101 -0.93 0.91 37.13
CA GLU A 101 -0.43 1.86 36.13
C GLU A 101 1.09 1.78 35.99
N TYR A 102 1.82 1.60 37.10
CA TYR A 102 3.27 1.45 37.05
C TYR A 102 3.67 0.10 36.44
N ALA A 103 3.00 -0.98 36.80
CA ALA A 103 3.26 -2.30 36.25
C ALA A 103 3.03 -2.35 34.74
N ILE A 104 1.92 -1.75 34.24
CA ILE A 104 1.64 -1.64 32.80
C ILE A 104 2.72 -0.84 32.08
N GLY A 105 3.12 0.31 32.62
CA GLY A 105 4.17 1.13 32.02
C GLY A 105 5.49 0.39 31.87
N VAL A 106 5.95 -0.30 32.93
CA VAL A 106 7.20 -1.10 32.90
C VAL A 106 7.07 -2.25 31.88
N THR A 107 5.93 -2.94 31.85
CA THR A 107 5.69 -4.02 30.86
C THR A 107 5.71 -3.47 29.44
N SER A 108 5.02 -2.35 29.20
CA SER A 108 5.02 -1.66 27.89
C SER A 108 6.42 -1.32 27.40
N ASP A 109 7.23 -0.69 28.28
CA ASP A 109 8.61 -0.31 27.93
C ASP A 109 9.49 -1.53 27.62
N ASN A 110 9.32 -2.62 28.38
CA ASN A 110 10.08 -3.85 28.15
C ASN A 110 9.71 -4.49 26.83
N TYR A 111 8.42 -4.61 26.51
CA TYR A 111 7.96 -5.21 25.27
C TYR A 111 8.31 -4.33 24.05
N ALA A 112 8.15 -3.01 24.17
CA ALA A 112 8.57 -2.07 23.13
C ALA A 112 10.07 -2.19 22.83
N ALA A 113 10.90 -2.26 23.87
CA ALA A 113 12.35 -2.42 23.71
C ALA A 113 12.73 -3.75 23.03
N ILE A 114 11.98 -4.84 23.29
CA ILE A 114 12.19 -6.13 22.61
C ILE A 114 11.95 -5.96 21.11
N PHE A 115 10.82 -5.35 20.71
CA PHE A 115 10.50 -5.11 19.30
C PHE A 115 11.48 -4.13 18.64
N GLU A 116 11.87 -3.06 19.32
CA GLU A 116 12.84 -2.07 18.81
C GLU A 116 14.24 -2.68 18.57
N ALA A 117 14.60 -3.74 19.33
CA ALA A 117 15.87 -4.44 19.21
C ALA A 117 15.89 -5.52 18.10
N MET A 118 14.77 -5.81 17.44
CA MET A 118 14.71 -6.78 16.35
C MET A 118 15.32 -6.20 15.07
N ASP A 119 15.94 -7.05 14.24
CA ASP A 119 16.56 -6.63 12.97
C ASP A 119 15.55 -6.40 11.84
N ASP A 120 14.26 -6.58 12.09
CA ASP A 120 13.18 -6.47 11.12
C ASP A 120 12.41 -5.15 11.29
N ALA A 121 12.39 -4.31 10.25
CA ALA A 121 11.73 -2.99 10.27
C ALA A 121 10.22 -3.06 10.52
N TYR A 122 9.55 -4.14 10.13
CA TYR A 122 8.13 -4.37 10.41
C TYR A 122 7.91 -4.65 11.89
N MET A 123 8.73 -5.52 12.47
CA MET A 123 8.68 -5.84 13.91
C MET A 123 9.05 -4.63 14.77
N GLN A 124 10.03 -3.81 14.34
CA GLN A 124 10.33 -2.54 15.01
C GLN A 124 9.11 -1.61 15.05
N GLY A 125 8.31 -1.58 13.99
CA GLY A 125 7.03 -0.84 13.94
C GLY A 125 6.03 -1.26 15.00
N ARG A 126 6.05 -2.55 15.43
CA ARG A 126 5.16 -3.08 16.48
C ARG A 126 5.41 -2.49 17.87
N ALA A 127 6.58 -1.91 18.10
CA ALA A 127 6.85 -1.18 19.35
C ALA A 127 5.86 -0.02 19.56
N ALA A 128 5.47 0.67 18.49
CA ALA A 128 4.45 1.73 18.55
C ALA A 128 3.06 1.16 18.89
N ASP A 129 2.72 -0.01 18.36
CA ASP A 129 1.44 -0.68 18.66
C ASP A 129 1.36 -1.09 20.13
N VAL A 130 2.43 -1.65 20.70
CA VAL A 130 2.51 -1.98 22.14
C VAL A 130 2.29 -0.73 22.99
N LYS A 131 2.91 0.39 22.63
CA LYS A 131 2.74 1.67 23.33
C LYS A 131 1.30 2.19 23.21
N ASP A 132 0.68 2.10 22.02
CA ASP A 132 -0.72 2.53 21.82
C ASP A 132 -1.70 1.70 22.67
N VAL A 133 -1.59 0.37 22.63
CA VAL A 133 -2.40 -0.56 23.41
C VAL A 133 -2.24 -0.30 24.92
N SER A 134 -0.99 -0.14 25.39
CA SER A 134 -0.69 0.11 26.80
C SER A 134 -1.19 1.47 27.26
N ASN A 135 -1.08 2.52 26.44
CA ASN A 135 -1.63 3.84 26.73
C ASN A 135 -3.15 3.83 26.83
N ARG A 136 -3.82 3.06 25.98
CA ARG A 136 -5.27 2.86 26.03
C ARG A 136 -5.68 2.18 27.33
N LEU A 137 -4.96 1.14 27.73
CA LEU A 137 -5.18 0.46 29.00
C LEU A 137 -4.96 1.42 30.19
N LEU A 138 -3.90 2.22 30.16
CA LEU A 138 -3.60 3.24 31.17
C LEU A 138 -4.68 4.32 31.24
N SER A 139 -5.30 4.70 30.14
CA SER A 139 -6.37 5.69 30.09
C SER A 139 -7.60 5.28 30.91
N GLN A 140 -7.83 3.96 31.08
CA GLN A 140 -8.93 3.43 31.87
C GLN A 140 -8.77 3.71 33.37
N PHE A 141 -7.57 4.10 33.83
CA PHE A 141 -7.30 4.49 35.22
C PHE A 141 -7.38 6.01 35.42
N ALA A 142 -7.45 6.80 34.33
CA ALA A 142 -7.59 8.25 34.44
C ALA A 142 -9.00 8.65 34.94
N LYS A 143 -9.07 9.59 35.87
CA LYS A 143 -10.35 10.11 36.41
C LYS A 143 -11.13 11.01 35.43
N LYS A 144 -10.50 11.44 34.35
CA LYS A 144 -11.15 12.16 33.24
C LYS A 144 -11.29 11.20 32.06
N GLN A 145 -12.52 10.99 31.62
CA GLN A 145 -12.75 10.46 30.29
C GLN A 145 -11.99 11.34 29.29
N ASN A 146 -11.27 10.71 28.36
CA ASN A 146 -10.55 11.37 27.30
C ASN A 146 -11.37 12.54 26.76
N ALA A 147 -10.84 13.75 26.84
CA ALA A 147 -11.39 14.84 26.05
C ALA A 147 -11.28 14.39 24.60
N SER A 148 -12.41 14.06 23.99
CA SER A 148 -12.45 13.79 22.56
C SER A 148 -11.77 14.98 21.87
N PHE A 149 -10.84 14.70 20.96
CA PHE A 149 -10.21 15.75 20.17
C PHE A 149 -11.31 16.40 19.32
N GLU A 150 -11.97 17.43 19.90
CA GLU A 150 -13.09 18.10 19.25
C GLU A 150 -12.57 19.10 18.23
N MET A 151 -12.86 18.81 16.98
CA MET A 151 -12.65 19.75 15.87
C MET A 151 -13.93 20.56 15.67
N THR A 152 -13.91 21.84 16.02
CA THR A 152 -15.05 22.75 15.83
C THR A 152 -15.10 23.39 14.45
N GLU A 153 -13.96 23.44 13.76
CA GLU A 153 -13.79 23.99 12.40
C GLU A 153 -12.87 23.07 11.59
N GLN A 154 -12.71 23.33 10.31
CA GLN A 154 -11.74 22.63 9.47
C GLN A 154 -10.32 23.07 9.82
N VAL A 155 -9.43 22.11 10.09
CA VAL A 155 -8.08 22.37 10.61
C VAL A 155 -7.00 21.52 9.93
N ILE A 156 -5.77 22.00 10.03
CA ILE A 156 -4.56 21.24 9.73
C ILE A 156 -4.14 20.53 11.02
N ILE A 157 -4.13 19.21 11.01
CA ILE A 157 -3.72 18.41 12.17
C ILE A 157 -2.20 18.36 12.24
N ALA A 158 -1.66 18.82 13.38
CA ALA A 158 -0.24 18.68 13.70
C ALA A 158 -0.06 17.67 14.83
N ALA A 159 0.88 16.74 14.73
CA ALA A 159 1.18 15.75 15.74
C ALA A 159 2.67 15.36 15.72
N ASP A 160 3.15 14.68 16.75
CA ASP A 160 4.47 14.03 16.69
C ASP A 160 4.42 12.88 15.68
N ASP A 161 3.50 11.95 15.86
CA ASP A 161 2.97 10.97 14.90
C ASP A 161 1.56 10.61 15.38
N LEU A 162 0.71 10.04 14.51
CA LEU A 162 -0.64 9.63 14.88
C LEU A 162 -0.72 8.10 14.95
N ALA A 163 -1.18 7.60 16.10
CA ALA A 163 -1.49 6.19 16.27
C ALA A 163 -2.77 5.80 15.51
N PRO A 164 -2.94 4.52 15.14
CA PRO A 164 -4.14 4.03 14.48
C PRO A 164 -5.43 4.40 15.22
N SER A 165 -5.42 4.24 16.53
CA SER A 165 -6.55 4.53 17.40
C SER A 165 -6.94 6.01 17.44
N GLU A 166 -5.98 6.90 17.21
CA GLU A 166 -6.18 8.35 17.15
C GLU A 166 -6.76 8.75 15.79
N THR A 167 -6.26 8.14 14.73
CA THR A 167 -6.67 8.47 13.36
C THR A 167 -8.13 8.14 13.05
N VAL A 168 -8.66 7.04 13.59
CA VAL A 168 -10.07 6.63 13.42
C VAL A 168 -11.04 7.56 14.19
N GLN A 169 -10.56 8.28 15.19
CA GLN A 169 -11.38 9.21 15.95
C GLN A 169 -11.55 10.58 15.27
N LEU A 170 -10.71 10.90 14.28
CA LEU A 170 -10.77 12.16 13.56
C LEU A 170 -12.03 12.26 12.69
N ASP A 171 -12.65 13.44 12.70
CA ASP A 171 -13.73 13.78 11.77
C ASP A 171 -13.13 14.15 10.42
N LYS A 172 -13.26 13.24 9.45
CA LYS A 172 -12.62 13.34 8.13
C LYS A 172 -13.03 14.60 7.37
N ASP A 173 -14.23 15.11 7.57
CA ASP A 173 -14.74 16.29 6.88
C ASP A 173 -14.13 17.58 7.43
N LYS A 174 -13.46 17.50 8.57
CA LYS A 174 -12.81 18.63 9.23
C LYS A 174 -11.29 18.64 9.14
N VAL A 175 -10.68 17.58 8.60
CA VAL A 175 -9.23 17.52 8.40
C VAL A 175 -8.86 18.09 7.04
N LEU A 176 -8.09 19.17 7.02
CA LEU A 176 -7.58 19.82 5.79
C LEU A 176 -6.24 19.23 5.33
N ALA A 177 -5.36 18.92 6.28
CA ALA A 177 -4.05 18.33 6.03
C ALA A 177 -3.48 17.68 7.28
N PHE A 178 -2.47 16.81 7.10
CA PHE A 178 -1.65 16.28 8.19
C PHE A 178 -0.22 16.82 8.09
N ILE A 179 0.35 17.21 9.24
CA ILE A 179 1.76 17.56 9.39
C ILE A 179 2.32 16.87 10.64
N THR A 180 3.44 16.14 10.51
CA THR A 180 4.01 15.41 11.65
C THR A 180 5.49 15.70 11.85
N VAL A 181 5.91 15.70 13.13
CA VAL A 181 7.31 15.83 13.55
C VAL A 181 8.09 14.63 13.04
N GLU A 182 7.59 13.44 13.32
CA GLU A 182 8.15 12.15 12.93
C GLU A 182 7.35 11.53 11.76
N GLY A 183 7.75 10.35 11.34
CA GLY A 183 7.01 9.55 10.39
C GLY A 183 7.82 9.15 9.16
N SER A 184 7.44 8.00 8.61
CA SER A 184 7.96 7.47 7.35
C SER A 184 6.85 7.42 6.31
N ALA A 185 7.21 7.15 5.06
CA ALA A 185 6.23 6.97 3.99
C ALA A 185 5.21 5.84 4.26
N ASN A 186 5.53 4.95 5.19
CA ASN A 186 4.69 3.83 5.61
C ASN A 186 4.05 4.03 7.00
N SER A 187 4.16 5.21 7.61
CA SER A 187 3.50 5.50 8.88
C SER A 187 1.98 5.50 8.73
N HIS A 188 1.25 5.27 9.82
CA HIS A 188 -0.22 5.26 9.82
C HIS A 188 -0.80 6.59 9.34
N THR A 189 -0.19 7.71 9.72
CA THR A 189 -0.58 9.05 9.23
C THR A 189 -0.42 9.15 7.70
N ALA A 190 0.66 8.60 7.14
CA ALA A 190 0.89 8.60 5.70
C ALA A 190 -0.14 7.75 4.94
N ILE A 191 -0.47 6.56 5.45
CA ILE A 191 -1.49 5.68 4.89
C ILE A 191 -2.86 6.36 4.93
N LEU A 192 -3.22 6.94 6.07
CA LEU A 192 -4.48 7.64 6.25
C LEU A 192 -4.63 8.82 5.28
N ALA A 193 -3.59 9.66 5.16
CA ALA A 193 -3.58 10.80 4.25
C ALA A 193 -3.83 10.40 2.79
N ARG A 194 -3.20 9.31 2.34
CA ARG A 194 -3.43 8.74 1.00
C ARG A 194 -4.85 8.20 0.85
N THR A 195 -5.37 7.50 1.86
CA THR A 195 -6.74 6.95 1.85
C THR A 195 -7.79 8.05 1.79
N MET A 196 -7.56 9.15 2.50
CA MET A 196 -8.46 10.31 2.55
C MET A 196 -8.24 11.28 1.38
N ASN A 197 -7.18 11.14 0.58
CA ASN A 197 -6.75 12.09 -0.44
C ASN A 197 -6.54 13.51 0.13
N ILE A 198 -5.91 13.60 1.30
CA ILE A 198 -5.65 14.86 2.02
C ILE A 198 -4.15 15.16 1.97
N PRO A 199 -3.76 16.43 1.71
CA PRO A 199 -2.36 16.85 1.74
C PRO A 199 -1.66 16.44 3.02
N ALA A 200 -0.46 15.87 2.92
CA ALA A 200 0.30 15.48 4.10
C ALA A 200 1.80 15.67 3.92
N VAL A 201 2.43 16.22 4.95
CA VAL A 201 3.88 16.42 5.06
C VAL A 201 4.35 15.84 6.39
N ILE A 202 5.30 14.92 6.35
CA ILE A 202 5.79 14.18 7.52
C ILE A 202 7.29 14.37 7.73
N GLY A 203 7.77 14.03 8.93
CA GLY A 203 9.21 14.08 9.22
C GLY A 203 9.77 15.50 9.21
N ILE A 204 9.01 16.47 9.72
CA ILE A 204 9.40 17.89 9.79
C ILE A 204 10.49 18.13 10.85
N GLY A 205 10.59 17.20 11.82
CA GLY A 205 11.53 17.30 12.94
C GLY A 205 11.10 18.33 14.00
N ASP A 206 12.01 18.59 14.92
CA ASP A 206 11.81 19.43 16.11
C ASP A 206 11.44 20.90 15.82
N THR A 207 11.42 21.29 14.55
CA THR A 207 11.00 22.63 14.13
C THR A 207 9.49 22.80 14.17
N LEU A 208 8.71 21.72 14.07
CA LEU A 208 7.27 21.71 14.26
C LEU A 208 6.97 21.60 15.77
N THR A 209 6.51 22.68 16.37
CA THR A 209 6.33 22.76 17.82
C THR A 209 4.92 23.25 18.18
N PRO A 210 4.40 22.91 19.37
CA PRO A 210 3.07 23.34 19.83
C PRO A 210 2.84 24.86 19.89
N LYS A 211 3.90 25.67 19.79
CA LYS A 211 3.77 27.14 19.69
C LYS A 211 3.02 27.62 18.43
N TYR A 212 2.86 26.72 17.44
CA TYR A 212 2.11 27.03 16.22
C TYR A 212 0.63 26.66 16.30
N ASP A 213 0.18 26.12 17.43
CA ASP A 213 -1.24 25.80 17.67
C ASP A 213 -2.12 27.04 17.46
N GLY A 214 -3.21 26.91 16.71
CA GLY A 214 -4.15 27.99 16.36
C GLY A 214 -3.65 28.96 15.28
N ARG A 215 -2.42 28.86 14.81
CA ARG A 215 -1.87 29.75 13.76
C ARG A 215 -2.34 29.34 12.39
N LEU A 216 -2.51 30.34 11.52
CA LEU A 216 -2.80 30.11 10.11
C LEU A 216 -1.58 29.50 9.42
N ALA A 217 -1.82 28.43 8.66
CA ALA A 217 -0.77 27.82 7.87
C ALA A 217 -1.27 27.40 6.49
N ILE A 218 -0.31 27.23 5.58
CA ILE A 218 -0.49 26.62 4.27
C ILE A 218 0.37 25.37 4.23
N VAL A 219 -0.23 24.24 3.86
CA VAL A 219 0.48 23.00 3.58
C VAL A 219 0.51 22.77 2.08
N ASP A 220 1.68 22.85 1.47
CA ASP A 220 1.93 22.42 0.10
C ASP A 220 2.44 20.98 0.13
N GLY A 221 1.53 20.04 0.05
CA GLY A 221 1.82 18.62 0.09
C GLY A 221 2.66 18.14 -1.09
N GLN A 222 2.64 18.85 -2.21
CA GLN A 222 3.42 18.49 -3.40
C GLN A 222 4.91 18.84 -3.23
N GLU A 223 5.20 20.01 -2.67
CA GLU A 223 6.58 20.45 -2.41
C GLU A 223 7.09 20.04 -1.03
N GLY A 224 6.23 19.50 -0.17
CA GLY A 224 6.57 19.15 1.23
C GLY A 224 6.85 20.39 2.09
N LYS A 225 6.28 21.55 1.76
CA LYS A 225 6.49 22.82 2.46
C LYS A 225 5.29 23.22 3.29
N ILE A 226 5.56 23.81 4.46
CA ILE A 226 4.55 24.40 5.32
C ILE A 226 4.91 25.87 5.56
N TYR A 227 3.98 26.77 5.26
CA TYR A 227 4.12 28.21 5.50
C TYR A 227 3.25 28.57 6.72
N ILE A 228 3.88 28.98 7.81
CA ILE A 228 3.19 29.40 9.03
C ILE A 228 3.16 30.92 9.08
N ASP A 229 1.98 31.50 9.36
CA ASP A 229 1.69 32.92 9.24
C ASP A 229 2.18 33.47 7.89
N PRO A 230 1.66 32.95 6.76
CA PRO A 230 2.05 33.40 5.44
C PRO A 230 1.72 34.86 5.26
N ASP A 231 2.57 35.57 4.49
CA ASP A 231 2.22 36.90 4.02
C ASP A 231 1.11 36.87 2.97
N GLU A 232 0.52 38.02 2.69
CA GLU A 232 -0.63 38.12 1.80
C GLU A 232 -0.29 37.68 0.37
N GLU A 233 0.92 37.91 -0.09
CA GLU A 233 1.36 37.55 -1.44
C GLU A 233 1.36 36.01 -1.61
N ILE A 234 1.96 35.29 -0.66
CA ILE A 234 1.99 33.84 -0.66
C ILE A 234 0.58 33.27 -0.48
N LEU A 235 -0.21 33.87 0.41
CA LEU A 235 -1.58 33.39 0.65
C LEU A 235 -2.43 33.52 -0.62
N VAL A 236 -2.35 34.60 -1.35
CA VAL A 236 -3.05 34.80 -2.62
C VAL A 236 -2.57 33.81 -3.69
N ALA A 237 -1.24 33.62 -3.80
CA ALA A 237 -0.68 32.68 -4.76
C ALA A 237 -1.15 31.23 -4.47
N MET A 238 -1.14 30.81 -3.21
CA MET A 238 -1.53 29.46 -2.81
C MET A 238 -3.04 29.23 -2.87
N ARG A 239 -3.86 30.23 -2.58
CA ARG A 239 -5.31 30.16 -2.83
C ARG A 239 -5.61 29.96 -4.33
N LYS A 240 -4.88 30.68 -5.20
CA LYS A 240 -5.02 30.48 -6.65
C LYS A 240 -4.60 29.07 -7.06
N LYS A 241 -3.48 28.53 -6.53
CA LYS A 241 -3.04 27.16 -6.77
C LYS A 241 -4.11 26.17 -6.31
N GLN A 242 -4.64 26.32 -5.09
CA GLN A 242 -5.70 25.49 -4.53
C GLN A 242 -6.97 25.50 -5.39
N ALA A 243 -7.41 26.68 -5.84
CA ALA A 243 -8.58 26.81 -6.70
C ALA A 243 -8.39 26.10 -8.05
N VAL A 244 -7.22 26.22 -8.67
CA VAL A 244 -6.88 25.52 -9.92
C VAL A 244 -6.86 24.00 -9.71
N GLU A 245 -6.28 23.53 -8.61
CA GLU A 245 -6.26 22.10 -8.27
C GLU A 245 -7.69 21.55 -8.05
N GLN A 246 -8.53 22.32 -7.35
CA GLN A 246 -9.93 21.95 -7.12
C GLN A 246 -10.73 21.91 -8.43
N GLU A 247 -10.60 22.91 -9.28
CA GLU A 247 -11.24 22.95 -10.60
C GLU A 247 -10.80 21.77 -11.47
N GLN A 248 -9.49 21.44 -11.45
CA GLN A 248 -8.98 20.28 -12.15
C GLN A 248 -9.58 18.98 -11.60
N ARG A 249 -9.69 18.83 -10.28
CA ARG A 249 -10.30 17.67 -9.65
C ARG A 249 -11.76 17.52 -10.06
N GLU A 250 -12.54 18.59 -9.99
CA GLU A 250 -13.94 18.59 -10.40
C GLU A 250 -14.11 18.25 -11.89
N LEU A 251 -13.24 18.80 -12.75
CA LEU A 251 -13.22 18.45 -14.16
C LEU A 251 -12.95 16.96 -14.38
N LEU A 252 -11.97 16.39 -13.66
CA LEU A 252 -11.65 14.96 -13.74
C LEU A 252 -12.82 14.09 -13.29
N GLU A 253 -13.55 14.49 -12.24
CA GLU A 253 -14.74 13.77 -11.78
C GLU A 253 -15.82 13.67 -12.89
N THR A 254 -15.96 14.69 -13.74
CA THR A 254 -16.90 14.67 -14.88
C THR A 254 -16.54 13.64 -15.95
N LEU A 255 -15.32 13.12 -15.93
CA LEU A 255 -14.85 12.11 -16.87
C LEU A 255 -15.18 10.68 -16.45
N LYS A 256 -15.67 10.46 -15.24
CA LYS A 256 -16.13 9.14 -14.80
C LYS A 256 -17.27 8.63 -15.71
N GLY A 257 -17.22 7.35 -16.06
CA GLY A 257 -18.15 6.73 -17.00
C GLY A 257 -17.93 7.09 -18.47
N LYS A 258 -16.92 7.93 -18.81
CA LYS A 258 -16.61 8.23 -20.21
C LYS A 258 -15.64 7.20 -20.78
N GLU A 259 -15.81 6.88 -22.06
CA GLU A 259 -14.90 5.98 -22.78
C GLU A 259 -13.48 6.61 -22.90
N ASN A 260 -12.47 5.73 -22.86
CA ASN A 260 -11.06 6.07 -23.13
C ASN A 260 -10.85 6.04 -24.64
N VAL A 261 -11.19 7.11 -25.33
CA VAL A 261 -11.15 7.20 -26.79
C VAL A 261 -10.57 8.53 -27.23
N THR A 262 -9.67 8.49 -28.21
CA THR A 262 -9.11 9.70 -28.84
C THR A 262 -10.14 10.40 -29.72
N ARG A 263 -9.84 11.61 -30.18
CA ARG A 263 -10.68 12.33 -31.16
C ARG A 263 -10.76 11.60 -32.49
N SER A 264 -9.72 10.81 -32.85
CA SER A 264 -9.72 9.97 -34.06
C SER A 264 -10.51 8.65 -33.90
N GLY A 265 -11.02 8.35 -32.70
CA GLY A 265 -11.78 7.13 -32.42
C GLY A 265 -10.94 5.93 -31.96
N GLN A 266 -9.63 6.08 -31.75
CA GLN A 266 -8.79 5.01 -31.21
C GLN A 266 -9.12 4.79 -29.73
N LYS A 267 -9.46 3.54 -29.36
CA LYS A 267 -9.77 3.13 -27.97
C LYS A 267 -8.54 2.53 -27.31
N ILE A 268 -8.40 2.77 -26.01
CA ILE A 268 -7.39 2.17 -25.17
C ILE A 268 -7.98 1.82 -23.79
N ASN A 269 -7.54 0.71 -23.21
CA ASN A 269 -7.96 0.32 -21.86
C ASN A 269 -7.14 1.06 -20.81
N LEU A 270 -7.81 1.59 -19.79
CA LEU A 270 -7.16 2.15 -18.61
C LEU A 270 -7.48 1.28 -17.42
N TYR A 271 -6.48 0.59 -16.90
CA TYR A 271 -6.58 -0.32 -15.77
C TYR A 271 -5.76 0.19 -14.59
N ALA A 272 -6.09 -0.30 -13.40
CA ALA A 272 -5.38 0.07 -12.20
C ALA A 272 -4.30 -0.97 -11.84
N ASN A 273 -3.16 -0.48 -11.32
CA ASN A 273 -2.21 -1.27 -10.56
C ASN A 273 -2.64 -1.28 -9.09
N ILE A 274 -2.70 -2.45 -8.48
CA ILE A 274 -2.97 -2.62 -7.05
C ILE A 274 -1.89 -3.46 -6.39
N ALA A 275 -1.60 -3.15 -5.13
CA ALA A 275 -0.64 -3.88 -4.31
C ALA A 275 -1.33 -4.85 -3.32
N ASN A 276 -2.57 -4.56 -2.93
CA ASN A 276 -3.36 -5.37 -1.99
C ASN A 276 -4.86 -5.24 -2.30
N VAL A 277 -5.69 -5.98 -1.56
CA VAL A 277 -7.14 -6.01 -1.75
C VAL A 277 -7.80 -4.65 -1.44
N SER A 278 -7.28 -3.89 -0.48
CA SER A 278 -7.85 -2.58 -0.09
C SER A 278 -7.75 -1.52 -1.19
N ASP A 279 -6.81 -1.67 -2.12
CA ASP A 279 -6.63 -0.74 -3.25
C ASP A 279 -7.79 -0.80 -4.27
N VAL A 280 -8.56 -1.90 -4.29
CA VAL A 280 -9.69 -2.07 -5.23
C VAL A 280 -10.71 -0.95 -5.08
N GLY A 281 -10.99 -0.51 -3.86
CA GLY A 281 -11.87 0.62 -3.60
C GLY A 281 -11.39 1.91 -4.29
N ALA A 282 -10.08 2.17 -4.27
CA ALA A 282 -9.49 3.31 -4.97
C ALA A 282 -9.58 3.16 -6.50
N ALA A 283 -9.34 1.96 -7.03
CA ALA A 283 -9.49 1.67 -8.46
C ALA A 283 -10.92 1.93 -8.95
N LEU A 284 -11.93 1.47 -8.22
CA LEU A 284 -13.33 1.69 -8.54
C LEU A 284 -13.74 3.16 -8.43
N ARG A 285 -13.31 3.86 -7.37
CA ARG A 285 -13.58 5.31 -7.21
C ARG A 285 -12.99 6.15 -8.34
N ASN A 286 -11.88 5.75 -8.91
CA ASN A 286 -11.26 6.42 -10.06
C ASN A 286 -11.73 5.86 -11.41
N ASP A 287 -12.78 5.03 -11.42
CA ASP A 287 -13.39 4.49 -12.63
C ASP A 287 -12.44 3.70 -13.52
N ALA A 288 -11.59 2.86 -12.90
CA ALA A 288 -10.72 1.94 -13.63
C ALA A 288 -11.55 0.92 -14.43
N GLY A 289 -11.13 0.64 -15.66
CA GLY A 289 -11.76 -0.35 -16.53
C GLY A 289 -11.53 -1.80 -16.09
N GLY A 290 -10.46 -2.02 -15.30
CA GLY A 290 -10.04 -3.30 -14.76
C GLY A 290 -8.83 -3.15 -13.85
N ILE A 291 -8.28 -4.26 -13.40
CA ILE A 291 -6.97 -4.34 -12.74
C ILE A 291 -5.98 -4.94 -13.74
N GLY A 292 -5.01 -4.15 -14.19
CA GLY A 292 -3.99 -4.60 -15.16
C GLY A 292 -2.75 -5.18 -14.48
N LEU A 293 -2.56 -4.88 -13.20
CA LEU A 293 -1.53 -5.48 -12.38
C LEU A 293 -1.99 -5.62 -10.94
N PHE A 294 -2.29 -6.84 -10.52
CA PHE A 294 -2.40 -7.19 -9.12
C PHE A 294 -1.09 -7.85 -8.66
N ARG A 295 -0.34 -7.14 -7.81
CA ARG A 295 0.94 -7.61 -7.26
C ARG A 295 0.66 -8.57 -6.11
N SER A 296 0.87 -9.87 -6.34
CA SER A 296 0.58 -10.90 -5.34
C SER A 296 1.61 -11.00 -4.21
N GLU A 297 2.70 -10.24 -4.29
CA GLU A 297 3.83 -10.31 -3.35
C GLU A 297 3.42 -9.95 -1.92
N PHE A 298 2.41 -9.08 -1.73
CA PHE A 298 1.95 -8.70 -0.39
C PHE A 298 1.54 -9.93 0.45
N LEU A 299 0.93 -10.94 -0.21
CA LEU A 299 0.54 -12.18 0.47
C LEU A 299 1.73 -12.94 1.06
N TYR A 300 2.92 -12.73 0.51
CA TYR A 300 4.14 -13.35 0.98
C TYR A 300 4.90 -12.45 1.94
N LEU A 301 4.82 -11.13 1.76
CA LEU A 301 5.54 -10.15 2.59
C LEU A 301 4.88 -9.93 3.96
N GLU A 302 3.57 -10.11 4.05
CA GLU A 302 2.78 -9.92 5.27
C GLU A 302 2.66 -11.18 6.13
N ASN A 303 3.21 -12.32 5.68
CA ASN A 303 3.15 -13.59 6.39
C ASN A 303 4.53 -14.05 6.85
N GLU A 304 4.59 -14.79 7.96
CA GLU A 304 5.82 -15.41 8.50
C GLU A 304 6.12 -16.77 7.85
N THR A 305 5.20 -17.30 7.07
CA THR A 305 5.31 -18.57 6.36
C THR A 305 4.74 -18.44 4.96
N TYR A 306 4.97 -19.45 4.10
CA TYR A 306 4.33 -19.45 2.79
C TYR A 306 2.81 -19.36 2.93
N PRO A 307 2.14 -18.41 2.24
CA PRO A 307 0.70 -18.30 2.27
C PRO A 307 0.06 -19.59 1.72
N THR A 308 -0.92 -20.08 2.43
CA THR A 308 -1.66 -21.30 2.04
C THR A 308 -2.48 -21.05 0.77
N GLU A 309 -2.93 -22.13 0.10
CA GLU A 309 -3.86 -22.02 -1.03
C GLU A 309 -5.12 -21.25 -0.64
N GLU A 310 -5.65 -21.49 0.57
CA GLU A 310 -6.88 -20.85 1.03
C GLU A 310 -6.72 -19.34 1.27
N GLN A 311 -5.62 -18.91 1.90
CA GLN A 311 -5.32 -17.49 2.09
C GLN A 311 -5.19 -16.76 0.75
N GLN A 312 -4.46 -17.34 -0.21
CA GLN A 312 -4.32 -16.77 -1.54
C GLN A 312 -5.65 -16.74 -2.29
N PHE A 313 -6.41 -17.84 -2.24
CA PHE A 313 -7.72 -17.94 -2.86
C PHE A 313 -8.70 -16.89 -2.32
N ALA A 314 -8.76 -16.71 -1.00
CA ALA A 314 -9.62 -15.71 -0.37
C ALA A 314 -9.33 -14.29 -0.91
N ALA A 315 -8.05 -13.90 -0.98
CA ALA A 315 -7.65 -12.60 -1.50
C ALA A 315 -7.98 -12.41 -2.98
N TYR A 316 -7.67 -13.39 -3.83
CA TYR A 316 -7.93 -13.32 -5.26
C TYR A 316 -9.43 -13.32 -5.58
N ARG A 317 -10.20 -14.15 -4.87
CA ARG A 317 -11.66 -14.20 -4.97
C ARG A 317 -12.29 -12.86 -4.58
N GLN A 318 -11.88 -12.28 -3.47
CA GLN A 318 -12.40 -11.00 -3.00
C GLN A 318 -12.18 -9.89 -4.03
N VAL A 319 -10.98 -9.80 -4.62
CA VAL A 319 -10.73 -8.83 -5.71
C VAL A 319 -11.61 -9.11 -6.92
N ALA A 320 -11.75 -10.36 -7.34
CA ALA A 320 -12.57 -10.72 -8.49
C ALA A 320 -14.05 -10.36 -8.29
N GLU A 321 -14.61 -10.66 -7.12
CA GLU A 321 -15.99 -10.30 -6.75
C GLU A 321 -16.20 -8.78 -6.68
N MET A 322 -15.29 -8.04 -6.03
CA MET A 322 -15.36 -6.57 -5.93
C MET A 322 -15.29 -5.90 -7.30
N MET A 323 -14.52 -6.45 -8.24
CA MET A 323 -14.39 -5.91 -9.60
C MET A 323 -15.62 -6.19 -10.48
N ALA A 324 -16.59 -6.98 -10.03
CA ALA A 324 -17.91 -7.16 -10.61
C ALA A 324 -17.88 -7.44 -12.14
N GLY A 325 -17.08 -8.41 -12.56
CA GLY A 325 -16.94 -8.82 -13.96
C GLY A 325 -15.94 -8.00 -14.79
N LYS A 326 -15.31 -6.96 -14.23
CA LYS A 326 -14.17 -6.30 -14.86
C LYS A 326 -12.92 -7.21 -14.76
N ARG A 327 -12.02 -7.12 -15.74
CA ARG A 327 -10.81 -7.94 -15.80
C ARG A 327 -9.87 -7.67 -14.62
N VAL A 328 -9.30 -8.73 -14.08
CA VAL A 328 -8.26 -8.71 -13.05
C VAL A 328 -7.07 -9.54 -13.51
N ILE A 329 -5.94 -8.89 -13.75
CA ILE A 329 -4.69 -9.57 -14.12
C ILE A 329 -3.86 -9.78 -12.87
N ILE A 330 -3.68 -11.03 -12.46
CA ILE A 330 -2.88 -11.41 -11.29
C ILE A 330 -1.48 -11.77 -11.76
N ARG A 331 -0.48 -11.01 -11.28
CA ARG A 331 0.92 -11.37 -11.49
C ARG A 331 1.30 -12.47 -10.49
N THR A 332 1.89 -13.56 -10.97
CA THR A 332 2.46 -14.58 -10.09
C THR A 332 3.67 -14.02 -9.35
N LEU A 333 4.13 -14.76 -8.34
CA LEU A 333 5.21 -14.39 -7.44
C LEU A 333 6.38 -13.67 -8.15
N ASP A 334 6.72 -12.47 -7.68
CA ASP A 334 7.88 -11.68 -8.11
C ASP A 334 8.72 -11.25 -6.90
N ILE A 335 9.20 -12.22 -6.13
CA ILE A 335 10.11 -12.06 -5.00
C ILE A 335 11.51 -12.53 -5.40
N GLY A 336 12.52 -11.89 -4.85
CA GLY A 336 13.93 -12.22 -4.98
C GLY A 336 14.71 -11.88 -3.71
N ALA A 337 16.02 -12.05 -3.71
CA ALA A 337 16.88 -11.76 -2.57
C ALA A 337 16.95 -10.24 -2.21
N ASP A 338 16.41 -9.37 -3.06
CA ASP A 338 16.20 -7.94 -2.83
C ASP A 338 15.06 -7.65 -1.84
N LYS A 339 14.13 -8.59 -1.68
CA LYS A 339 13.04 -8.54 -0.72
C LYS A 339 13.30 -9.60 0.35
N GLN A 340 13.73 -9.18 1.53
CA GLN A 340 14.09 -10.10 2.61
C GLN A 340 12.84 -10.76 3.20
N VAL A 341 12.54 -11.95 2.69
CA VAL A 341 11.51 -12.82 3.24
C VAL A 341 12.21 -14.05 3.81
N GLY A 342 12.44 -14.05 5.12
CA GLY A 342 13.31 -15.02 5.80
C GLY A 342 12.95 -16.48 5.53
N TYR A 343 11.67 -16.83 5.49
CA TYR A 343 11.22 -18.22 5.26
C TYR A 343 11.42 -18.72 3.82
N PHE A 344 11.75 -17.85 2.86
CA PHE A 344 12.17 -18.29 1.52
C PHE A 344 13.54 -18.95 1.52
N ASN A 345 14.36 -18.70 2.56
CA ASN A 345 15.74 -19.18 2.64
C ASN A 345 16.52 -18.97 1.33
N LEU A 346 16.44 -17.75 0.80
CA LEU A 346 17.22 -17.34 -0.35
C LEU A 346 18.61 -16.95 0.10
N GLU A 347 19.63 -17.45 -0.59
CA GLU A 347 21.00 -17.03 -0.37
C GLU A 347 21.16 -15.55 -0.71
N LYS A 348 22.06 -14.88 0.03
CA LYS A 348 22.40 -13.49 -0.30
C LYS A 348 23.16 -13.46 -1.63
N GLU A 349 22.68 -12.67 -2.55
CA GLU A 349 23.28 -12.50 -3.88
C GLU A 349 23.91 -11.12 -4.02
N ASP A 350 25.01 -11.02 -4.78
CA ASP A 350 25.65 -9.73 -5.05
C ASP A 350 24.80 -8.86 -6.00
N ASN A 351 24.01 -9.48 -6.86
CA ASN A 351 23.15 -8.83 -7.84
C ASN A 351 21.72 -9.41 -7.81
N PRO A 352 20.93 -9.15 -6.75
CA PRO A 352 19.62 -9.78 -6.55
C PRO A 352 18.62 -9.56 -7.70
N ALA A 353 18.69 -8.40 -8.36
CA ALA A 353 17.81 -8.09 -9.49
C ALA A 353 18.03 -9.04 -10.69
N MET A 354 19.23 -9.57 -10.86
CA MET A 354 19.61 -10.53 -11.91
C MET A 354 19.67 -11.98 -11.41
N GLY A 355 19.34 -12.19 -10.13
CA GLY A 355 19.54 -13.44 -9.43
C GLY A 355 18.34 -14.40 -9.48
N PHE A 356 18.23 -15.19 -8.40
CA PHE A 356 17.20 -16.21 -8.22
C PHE A 356 15.91 -15.57 -7.71
N ARG A 357 15.03 -15.17 -8.65
CA ARG A 357 13.79 -14.44 -8.36
C ARG A 357 12.64 -14.88 -9.28
N ALA A 358 11.43 -14.49 -8.90
CA ALA A 358 10.23 -14.57 -9.72
C ALA A 358 9.99 -15.97 -10.30
N ILE A 359 9.79 -16.06 -11.63
CA ILE A 359 9.53 -17.33 -12.31
C ILE A 359 10.65 -18.36 -12.10
N ARG A 360 11.89 -17.93 -11.88
CA ARG A 360 13.01 -18.84 -11.59
C ARG A 360 12.78 -19.62 -10.29
N ILE A 361 12.26 -18.95 -9.26
CA ILE A 361 11.84 -19.60 -8.02
C ILE A 361 10.67 -20.54 -8.29
N CYS A 362 9.65 -20.09 -9.01
CA CYS A 362 8.44 -20.85 -9.31
C CYS A 362 8.75 -22.15 -10.05
N LEU A 363 9.63 -22.12 -11.06
CA LEU A 363 9.99 -23.31 -11.84
C LEU A 363 10.92 -24.26 -11.07
N THR A 364 11.71 -23.76 -10.14
CA THR A 364 12.61 -24.56 -9.30
C THR A 364 11.91 -25.13 -8.08
N ARG A 365 10.87 -24.44 -7.58
CA ARG A 365 10.03 -24.87 -6.45
C ARG A 365 8.59 -25.05 -6.91
N PRO A 366 8.27 -26.08 -7.73
CA PRO A 366 6.98 -26.20 -8.40
C PRO A 366 5.80 -26.34 -7.44
N GLU A 367 5.98 -26.86 -6.24
CA GLU A 367 4.90 -26.99 -5.26
C GLU A 367 4.42 -25.63 -4.74
N LEU A 368 5.34 -24.68 -4.53
CA LEU A 368 5.00 -23.29 -4.22
C LEU A 368 4.17 -22.66 -5.35
N PHE A 369 4.61 -22.88 -6.57
CA PHE A 369 3.96 -22.33 -7.75
C PHE A 369 2.57 -22.96 -8.00
N LYS A 370 2.43 -24.27 -7.83
CA LYS A 370 1.16 -24.98 -7.92
C LYS A 370 0.15 -24.46 -6.89
N THR A 371 0.59 -24.19 -5.66
CA THR A 371 -0.27 -23.64 -4.62
C THR A 371 -0.85 -22.28 -5.06
N GLN A 372 -0.03 -21.39 -5.61
CA GLN A 372 -0.50 -20.11 -6.13
C GLN A 372 -1.44 -20.28 -7.34
N LEU A 373 -1.08 -21.11 -8.30
CA LEU A 373 -1.90 -21.36 -9.49
C LEU A 373 -3.25 -21.98 -9.14
N ARG A 374 -3.29 -22.94 -8.19
CA ARG A 374 -4.55 -23.52 -7.70
C ARG A 374 -5.47 -22.43 -7.14
N ALA A 375 -4.93 -21.56 -6.30
CA ALA A 375 -5.68 -20.44 -5.73
C ALA A 375 -6.23 -19.48 -6.81
N ILE A 376 -5.42 -19.14 -7.83
CA ILE A 376 -5.84 -18.27 -8.94
C ILE A 376 -6.93 -18.96 -9.78
N PHE A 377 -6.75 -20.23 -10.15
CA PHE A 377 -7.76 -20.98 -10.90
C PHE A 377 -9.08 -21.08 -10.14
N ARG A 378 -9.06 -21.38 -8.84
CA ARG A 378 -10.26 -21.40 -8.00
C ARG A 378 -10.97 -20.03 -8.02
N ALA A 379 -10.20 -18.95 -7.89
CA ALA A 379 -10.75 -17.60 -7.91
C ALA A 379 -11.37 -17.21 -9.25
N SER A 380 -10.94 -17.82 -10.36
CA SER A 380 -11.50 -17.56 -11.69
C SER A 380 -12.97 -17.93 -11.86
N ALA A 381 -13.51 -18.77 -10.96
CA ALA A 381 -14.96 -19.05 -10.92
C ALA A 381 -15.80 -17.87 -10.43
N TYR A 382 -15.17 -16.83 -9.85
CA TYR A 382 -15.86 -15.70 -9.21
C TYR A 382 -15.70 -14.38 -9.98
N GLY A 383 -14.94 -14.35 -11.07
CA GLY A 383 -14.77 -13.15 -11.89
C GLY A 383 -13.84 -13.36 -13.07
N GLN A 384 -13.63 -12.32 -13.85
CA GLN A 384 -12.79 -12.37 -15.06
C GLN A 384 -11.31 -12.22 -14.69
N ILE A 385 -10.64 -13.32 -14.41
CA ILE A 385 -9.22 -13.37 -14.04
C ILE A 385 -8.36 -13.72 -15.25
N ALA A 386 -7.19 -13.07 -15.35
CA ALA A 386 -6.07 -13.46 -16.20
C ALA A 386 -4.79 -13.64 -15.36
N ILE A 387 -3.86 -14.45 -15.84
CA ILE A 387 -2.58 -14.72 -15.15
C ILE A 387 -1.44 -14.08 -15.93
N MET A 388 -0.52 -13.43 -15.24
CA MET A 388 0.68 -12.83 -15.82
C MET A 388 1.94 -13.37 -15.14
N PHE A 389 2.91 -13.84 -15.94
CA PHE A 389 4.17 -14.41 -15.47
C PHE A 389 5.31 -13.41 -15.61
N PRO A 390 6.00 -13.03 -14.51
CA PRO A 390 7.12 -12.09 -14.53
C PRO A 390 8.44 -12.77 -14.95
N MET A 391 9.43 -11.97 -15.34
CA MET A 391 10.83 -12.35 -15.54
C MET A 391 11.08 -13.47 -16.59
N ILE A 392 10.23 -13.56 -17.58
CA ILE A 392 10.37 -14.52 -18.69
C ILE A 392 11.53 -14.11 -19.60
N ILE A 393 12.35 -15.09 -19.99
CA ILE A 393 13.47 -14.91 -20.93
C ILE A 393 13.50 -15.94 -22.07
N SER A 394 12.61 -16.95 -22.05
CA SER A 394 12.60 -18.01 -23.07
C SER A 394 11.22 -18.61 -23.32
N VAL A 395 11.03 -19.17 -24.51
CA VAL A 395 9.83 -19.95 -24.88
C VAL A 395 9.74 -21.23 -24.05
N SER A 396 10.86 -21.83 -23.69
CA SER A 396 10.89 -23.06 -22.88
C SER A 396 10.33 -22.84 -21.47
N GLU A 397 10.57 -21.66 -20.86
CA GLU A 397 9.94 -21.31 -19.58
C GLU A 397 8.42 -21.24 -19.71
N VAL A 398 7.88 -20.58 -20.73
CA VAL A 398 6.44 -20.48 -20.96
C VAL A 398 5.82 -21.87 -21.16
N ARG A 399 6.47 -22.74 -21.92
CA ARG A 399 5.99 -24.14 -22.11
C ARG A 399 6.00 -24.92 -20.79
N ARG A 400 7.05 -24.76 -20.00
CA ARG A 400 7.11 -25.41 -18.68
C ARG A 400 6.03 -24.91 -17.74
N ILE A 401 5.72 -23.61 -17.76
CA ILE A 401 4.60 -23.02 -17.02
C ILE A 401 3.27 -23.69 -17.44
N LYS A 402 3.03 -23.82 -18.73
CA LYS A 402 1.80 -24.47 -19.25
C LYS A 402 1.66 -25.91 -18.79
N GLU A 403 2.75 -26.69 -18.79
CA GLU A 403 2.74 -28.06 -18.24
C GLU A 403 2.31 -28.07 -16.78
N ILE A 404 2.86 -27.18 -15.95
CA ILE A 404 2.48 -27.06 -14.52
C ILE A 404 1.03 -26.63 -14.38
N MET A 405 0.56 -25.70 -15.20
CA MET A 405 -0.86 -25.29 -15.21
C MET A 405 -1.78 -26.46 -15.55
N ASP A 406 -1.42 -27.29 -16.51
CA ASP A 406 -2.22 -28.47 -16.90
C ASP A 406 -2.23 -29.53 -15.77
N GLU A 407 -1.12 -29.72 -15.06
CA GLU A 407 -1.08 -30.54 -13.85
C GLU A 407 -2.05 -30.01 -12.78
N VAL A 408 -2.04 -28.68 -12.54
CA VAL A 408 -2.93 -28.01 -11.58
C VAL A 408 -4.39 -28.15 -11.99
N LYS A 409 -4.74 -27.87 -13.23
CA LYS A 409 -6.10 -28.04 -13.76
C LYS A 409 -6.60 -29.48 -13.63
N THR A 410 -5.72 -30.44 -13.89
CA THR A 410 -6.04 -31.88 -13.73
C THR A 410 -6.35 -32.20 -12.28
N GLY A 411 -5.55 -31.71 -11.33
CA GLY A 411 -5.79 -31.87 -9.89
C GLY A 411 -7.11 -31.23 -9.46
N LEU A 412 -7.39 -29.99 -9.86
CA LEU A 412 -8.66 -29.32 -9.53
C LEU A 412 -9.89 -30.06 -10.06
N ARG A 413 -9.82 -30.61 -11.28
CA ARG A 413 -10.91 -31.46 -11.83
C ARG A 413 -11.10 -32.73 -11.03
N ALA A 414 -10.00 -33.39 -10.62
CA ALA A 414 -10.07 -34.60 -9.79
C ALA A 414 -10.68 -34.32 -8.39
N ASP A 415 -10.40 -33.14 -7.84
CA ASP A 415 -10.95 -32.67 -6.57
C ASP A 415 -12.40 -32.16 -6.69
N GLY A 416 -12.95 -32.06 -7.90
CA GLY A 416 -14.30 -31.51 -8.15
C GLY A 416 -14.42 -30.01 -7.91
N ILE A 417 -13.32 -29.27 -7.96
CA ILE A 417 -13.27 -27.83 -7.72
C ILE A 417 -13.56 -27.07 -9.00
N ALA A 418 -14.53 -26.15 -8.96
CA ALA A 418 -14.91 -25.32 -10.09
C ALA A 418 -13.84 -24.26 -10.41
N PHE A 419 -13.53 -24.07 -11.67
CA PHE A 419 -12.68 -23.00 -12.19
C PHE A 419 -12.99 -22.73 -13.67
N TYR A 420 -12.52 -21.57 -14.17
CA TYR A 420 -12.64 -21.26 -15.60
C TYR A 420 -11.45 -21.84 -16.36
N ASP A 421 -11.71 -22.76 -17.29
CA ASP A 421 -10.67 -23.55 -17.96
C ASP A 421 -9.82 -22.74 -18.94
N GLN A 422 -10.44 -21.72 -19.60
CA GLN A 422 -9.81 -20.87 -20.60
C GLN A 422 -9.38 -19.51 -20.05
N ILE A 423 -8.71 -19.53 -18.91
CA ILE A 423 -8.15 -18.31 -18.34
C ILE A 423 -7.07 -17.75 -19.27
N GLU A 424 -7.13 -16.45 -19.56
CA GLU A 424 -6.07 -15.80 -20.35
C GLU A 424 -4.74 -15.81 -19.61
N THR A 425 -3.67 -16.10 -20.34
CA THR A 425 -2.31 -16.13 -19.81
C THR A 425 -1.40 -15.19 -20.57
N GLY A 426 -0.68 -14.35 -19.86
CA GLY A 426 0.26 -13.41 -20.42
C GLY A 426 1.61 -13.45 -19.74
N ILE A 427 2.55 -12.73 -20.29
CA ILE A 427 3.89 -12.57 -19.71
C ILE A 427 4.23 -11.09 -19.55
N MET A 428 5.08 -10.80 -18.58
CA MET A 428 5.67 -9.49 -18.45
C MET A 428 6.88 -9.38 -19.39
N ILE A 429 6.84 -8.40 -20.29
CA ILE A 429 7.97 -8.04 -21.14
C ILE A 429 8.81 -7.02 -20.38
N GLU A 430 9.83 -7.51 -19.71
CA GLU A 430 10.64 -6.68 -18.82
C GLU A 430 12.15 -6.99 -18.87
N THR A 431 12.53 -7.92 -19.77
CA THR A 431 13.92 -8.21 -20.07
C THR A 431 14.21 -7.96 -21.55
N PRO A 432 15.40 -7.46 -21.94
CA PRO A 432 15.80 -7.34 -23.34
C PRO A 432 15.70 -8.67 -24.09
N ALA A 433 15.97 -9.79 -23.43
CA ALA A 433 15.85 -11.13 -24.03
C ALA A 433 14.41 -11.40 -24.47
N ALA A 434 13.41 -11.12 -23.61
CA ALA A 434 12.00 -11.31 -23.96
C ALA A 434 11.57 -10.42 -25.12
N VAL A 435 12.06 -9.19 -25.19
CA VAL A 435 11.77 -8.28 -26.32
C VAL A 435 12.30 -8.87 -27.63
N MET A 436 13.54 -9.34 -27.64
CA MET A 436 14.19 -9.87 -28.86
C MET A 436 13.51 -11.11 -29.45
N ILE A 437 12.88 -11.91 -28.59
CA ILE A 437 12.14 -13.13 -29.00
C ILE A 437 10.62 -12.96 -28.82
N SER A 438 10.14 -11.72 -28.72
CA SER A 438 8.74 -11.45 -28.42
C SER A 438 7.76 -12.03 -29.42
N ARG A 439 8.16 -12.16 -30.71
CA ARG A 439 7.30 -12.80 -31.72
C ARG A 439 7.08 -14.28 -31.45
N GLU A 440 8.11 -15.00 -31.05
CA GLU A 440 8.03 -16.40 -30.66
C GLU A 440 7.23 -16.58 -29.36
N LEU A 441 7.43 -15.69 -28.41
CA LEU A 441 6.68 -15.68 -27.15
C LEU A 441 5.20 -15.38 -27.36
N ALA A 442 4.86 -14.48 -28.29
CA ALA A 442 3.46 -14.13 -28.60
C ALA A 442 2.64 -15.33 -29.12
N LYS A 443 3.27 -16.34 -29.73
CA LYS A 443 2.60 -17.58 -30.16
C LYS A 443 2.20 -18.47 -28.98
N GLU A 444 2.82 -18.27 -27.84
CA GLU A 444 2.63 -19.12 -26.66
C GLU A 444 1.67 -18.51 -25.63
N VAL A 445 1.34 -17.22 -25.73
CA VAL A 445 0.53 -16.51 -24.71
C VAL A 445 -0.60 -15.72 -25.34
N ASP A 446 -1.51 -15.20 -24.52
CA ASP A 446 -2.67 -14.43 -24.98
C ASP A 446 -2.40 -12.93 -24.98
N PHE A 447 -1.47 -12.45 -24.16
CA PHE A 447 -1.12 -11.04 -24.06
C PHE A 447 0.28 -10.78 -23.52
N PHE A 448 0.74 -9.55 -23.74
CA PHE A 448 1.93 -8.98 -23.11
C PHE A 448 1.58 -7.82 -22.19
N SER A 449 2.35 -7.65 -21.11
CA SER A 449 2.35 -6.43 -20.32
C SER A 449 3.79 -5.97 -20.11
N VAL A 450 4.10 -4.75 -20.50
CA VAL A 450 5.48 -4.24 -20.42
C VAL A 450 5.77 -3.72 -19.02
N GLY A 451 6.72 -4.34 -18.34
CA GLY A 451 7.29 -3.91 -17.07
C GLY A 451 8.41 -2.89 -17.30
N THR A 452 8.07 -1.62 -17.53
CA THR A 452 9.02 -0.61 -17.99
C THR A 452 10.16 -0.34 -17.01
N ASN A 453 9.93 -0.51 -15.70
CA ASN A 453 10.96 -0.25 -14.69
C ASN A 453 12.12 -1.25 -14.80
N ASP A 454 11.80 -2.55 -14.85
CA ASP A 454 12.80 -3.60 -14.98
C ASP A 454 13.37 -3.63 -16.40
N LEU A 455 12.56 -3.39 -17.43
CA LEU A 455 13.05 -3.26 -18.80
C LEU A 455 14.10 -2.14 -18.92
N THR A 456 13.86 -0.97 -18.32
CA THR A 456 14.82 0.14 -18.30
C THR A 456 16.09 -0.25 -17.55
N GLN A 457 15.95 -0.83 -16.35
CA GLN A 457 17.07 -1.28 -15.53
C GLN A 457 18.00 -2.24 -16.27
N TYR A 458 17.44 -3.26 -16.91
CA TYR A 458 18.22 -4.27 -17.63
C TYR A 458 18.76 -3.77 -18.97
N THR A 459 18.02 -2.90 -19.67
CA THR A 459 18.48 -2.31 -20.93
C THR A 459 19.65 -1.38 -20.74
N LEU A 460 19.61 -0.54 -19.70
CA LEU A 460 20.65 0.44 -19.41
C LEU A 460 21.76 -0.11 -18.50
N ALA A 461 21.60 -1.34 -17.98
CA ALA A 461 22.49 -1.95 -16.99
C ALA A 461 22.68 -1.06 -15.74
N ILE A 462 21.60 -0.47 -15.25
CA ILE A 462 21.58 0.45 -14.10
C ILE A 462 20.66 -0.11 -13.02
N ASP A 463 21.19 -0.26 -11.80
CA ASP A 463 20.37 -0.56 -10.64
C ASP A 463 19.58 0.69 -10.23
N ARG A 464 18.25 0.65 -10.40
CA ARG A 464 17.34 1.75 -10.06
C ARG A 464 17.24 2.06 -8.55
N GLN A 465 17.76 1.17 -7.70
CA GLN A 465 17.79 1.40 -6.25
C GLN A 465 19.06 2.12 -5.81
N ASN A 466 20.07 2.19 -6.67
CA ASN A 466 21.34 2.85 -6.39
C ASN A 466 21.26 4.36 -6.69
N ARG A 467 21.06 5.16 -5.65
CA ARG A 467 20.95 6.63 -5.74
C ARG A 467 22.14 7.31 -6.44
N ASN A 468 23.33 6.70 -6.43
CA ASN A 468 24.50 7.24 -7.12
C ASN A 468 24.34 7.19 -8.65
N LEU A 469 23.39 6.41 -9.16
CA LEU A 469 23.12 6.23 -10.59
C LEU A 469 21.90 7.01 -11.08
N ASP A 470 21.21 7.75 -10.22
CA ASP A 470 19.98 8.47 -10.59
C ASP A 470 20.18 9.40 -11.80
N SER A 471 21.36 10.05 -11.91
CA SER A 471 21.68 10.92 -13.05
C SER A 471 21.90 10.21 -14.38
N PHE A 472 22.09 8.89 -14.36
CA PHE A 472 22.28 8.05 -15.53
C PHE A 472 21.01 7.27 -15.90
N TYR A 473 20.03 7.19 -14.99
CA TYR A 473 18.79 6.47 -15.19
C TYR A 473 17.82 7.35 -16.01
N ASP A 474 17.65 7.00 -17.28
CA ASP A 474 16.71 7.66 -18.19
C ASP A 474 15.62 6.67 -18.62
N SER A 475 14.45 6.77 -18.02
CA SER A 475 13.29 5.94 -18.37
C SER A 475 12.73 6.25 -19.77
N HIS A 476 13.02 7.45 -20.34
CA HIS A 476 12.64 7.86 -21.69
C HIS A 476 13.69 7.48 -22.75
N HIS A 477 14.70 6.72 -22.36
CA HIS A 477 15.81 6.36 -23.25
C HIS A 477 15.29 5.75 -24.55
N PRO A 478 15.79 6.20 -25.72
CA PRO A 478 15.31 5.73 -27.04
C PRO A 478 15.34 4.21 -27.21
N ALA A 479 16.32 3.52 -26.62
CA ALA A 479 16.40 2.06 -26.68
C ALA A 479 15.20 1.39 -25.98
N VAL A 480 14.78 1.90 -24.80
CA VAL A 480 13.63 1.37 -24.07
C VAL A 480 12.35 1.56 -24.88
N LEU A 481 12.14 2.77 -25.41
CA LEU A 481 10.96 3.07 -26.23
C LEU A 481 10.92 2.26 -27.53
N SER A 482 12.08 2.00 -28.16
CA SER A 482 12.18 1.12 -29.32
C SER A 482 11.88 -0.34 -29.00
N MET A 483 12.27 -0.80 -27.81
CA MET A 483 11.95 -2.15 -27.33
C MET A 483 10.45 -2.32 -27.08
N ILE A 484 9.79 -1.31 -26.49
CA ILE A 484 8.33 -1.30 -26.30
C ILE A 484 7.62 -1.40 -27.66
N GLN A 485 8.05 -0.60 -28.64
CA GLN A 485 7.48 -0.63 -29.99
C GLN A 485 7.67 -1.99 -30.65
N MET A 486 8.87 -2.58 -30.59
CA MET A 486 9.15 -3.91 -31.13
C MET A 486 8.25 -4.98 -30.50
N ALA A 487 8.07 -4.96 -29.19
CA ALA A 487 7.20 -5.90 -28.50
C ALA A 487 5.72 -5.73 -28.94
N ALA A 488 5.26 -4.49 -29.14
CA ALA A 488 3.91 -4.21 -29.63
C ALA A 488 3.69 -4.73 -31.07
N GLU A 489 4.61 -4.43 -31.98
CA GLU A 489 4.55 -4.91 -33.36
C GLU A 489 4.52 -6.44 -33.41
N ASN A 490 5.36 -7.11 -32.62
CA ASN A 490 5.44 -8.57 -32.57
C ASN A 490 4.19 -9.21 -31.94
N ALA A 491 3.63 -8.61 -30.91
CA ALA A 491 2.37 -9.06 -30.30
C ALA A 491 1.23 -9.01 -31.33
N HIS A 492 1.05 -7.86 -31.97
CA HIS A 492 -0.02 -7.65 -32.95
C HIS A 492 0.15 -8.51 -34.19
N ALA A 493 1.39 -8.77 -34.62
CA ALA A 493 1.66 -9.68 -35.77
C ALA A 493 1.16 -11.12 -35.50
N GLU A 494 1.06 -11.53 -34.23
CA GLU A 494 0.52 -12.83 -33.81
C GLU A 494 -0.94 -12.71 -33.26
N GLY A 495 -1.59 -11.55 -33.45
CA GLY A 495 -2.98 -11.31 -33.01
C GLY A 495 -3.15 -11.19 -31.49
N LYS A 496 -2.12 -10.79 -30.77
CA LYS A 496 -2.13 -10.62 -29.30
C LYS A 496 -2.17 -9.16 -28.92
N TRP A 497 -2.86 -8.85 -27.82
CA TRP A 497 -2.86 -7.51 -27.27
C TRP A 497 -1.67 -7.26 -26.34
N ILE A 498 -1.30 -5.99 -26.17
CA ILE A 498 -0.19 -5.57 -25.33
C ILE A 498 -0.55 -4.36 -24.47
N GLY A 499 -0.22 -4.43 -23.19
CA GLY A 499 -0.33 -3.34 -22.23
C GLY A 499 1.01 -2.88 -21.68
N ILE A 500 0.98 -1.80 -20.91
CA ILE A 500 2.11 -1.29 -20.13
C ILE A 500 1.65 -1.15 -18.68
N CYS A 501 2.37 -1.77 -17.73
CA CYS A 501 2.06 -1.71 -16.30
C CYS A 501 3.16 -1.07 -15.45
N GLY A 502 4.31 -0.72 -16.04
CA GLY A 502 5.36 0.03 -15.37
C GLY A 502 5.03 1.52 -15.23
N GLU A 503 5.92 2.27 -14.57
CA GLU A 503 5.70 3.69 -14.26
C GLU A 503 5.53 4.57 -15.49
N LEU A 504 6.14 4.24 -16.63
CA LEU A 504 5.98 4.99 -17.88
C LEU A 504 4.53 5.02 -18.38
N ALA A 505 3.69 4.04 -18.00
CA ALA A 505 2.26 4.05 -18.35
C ALA A 505 1.53 5.29 -17.84
N ALA A 506 1.98 5.85 -16.71
CA ALA A 506 1.41 7.04 -16.09
C ALA A 506 1.96 8.37 -16.66
N ASP A 507 2.96 8.32 -17.52
CA ASP A 507 3.58 9.51 -18.09
C ASP A 507 2.71 10.11 -19.19
N LEU A 508 2.10 11.25 -18.88
CA LEU A 508 1.22 11.97 -19.81
C LEU A 508 1.95 12.48 -21.07
N SER A 509 3.27 12.67 -21.00
CA SER A 509 4.07 13.11 -22.15
C SER A 509 4.29 11.98 -23.18
N LEU A 510 4.25 10.73 -22.73
CA LEU A 510 4.41 9.54 -23.58
C LEU A 510 3.08 8.97 -24.06
N THR A 511 1.95 9.41 -23.54
CA THR A 511 0.62 8.87 -23.87
C THR A 511 0.36 8.84 -25.38
N GLU A 512 0.65 9.95 -26.09
CA GLU A 512 0.48 10.02 -27.55
C GLU A 512 1.37 9.01 -28.29
N ARG A 513 2.62 8.85 -27.83
CA ARG A 513 3.56 7.90 -28.41
C ARG A 513 3.10 6.45 -28.21
N PHE A 514 2.56 6.11 -27.04
CA PHE A 514 2.01 4.79 -26.78
C PHE A 514 0.79 4.48 -27.66
N LEU A 515 -0.07 5.48 -27.89
CA LEU A 515 -1.17 5.35 -28.84
C LEU A 515 -0.67 5.13 -30.29
N GLN A 516 0.40 5.84 -30.71
CA GLN A 516 1.03 5.62 -32.02
C GLN A 516 1.67 4.24 -32.16
N MET A 517 2.15 3.64 -31.07
CA MET A 517 2.64 2.26 -31.00
C MET A 517 1.51 1.23 -30.99
N ASN A 518 0.24 1.67 -30.97
CA ASN A 518 -0.95 0.83 -30.82
C ASN A 518 -0.95 0.03 -29.51
N ILE A 519 -0.47 0.60 -28.40
CA ILE A 519 -0.63 -0.03 -27.09
C ILE A 519 -2.12 -0.13 -26.74
N ASP A 520 -2.58 -1.31 -26.34
CA ASP A 520 -4.00 -1.62 -26.11
C ASP A 520 -4.44 -1.28 -24.69
N GLU A 521 -3.50 -1.20 -23.74
CA GLU A 521 -3.79 -1.00 -22.32
C GLU A 521 -2.68 -0.21 -21.63
N LEU A 522 -3.09 0.74 -20.75
CA LEU A 522 -2.22 1.37 -19.78
C LEU A 522 -2.73 1.06 -18.38
N SER A 523 -1.88 0.39 -17.58
CA SER A 523 -2.16 0.06 -16.19
C SER A 523 -1.35 0.94 -15.25
N VAL A 524 -2.04 1.70 -14.41
CA VAL A 524 -1.43 2.79 -13.64
C VAL A 524 -1.95 2.80 -12.19
N ALA A 525 -1.29 3.56 -11.32
CA ALA A 525 -1.85 3.83 -9.99
C ALA A 525 -3.28 4.40 -10.13
N PRO A 526 -4.24 4.04 -9.26
CA PRO A 526 -5.65 4.43 -9.39
C PRO A 526 -5.87 5.93 -9.63
N GLY A 527 -5.11 6.80 -8.97
CA GLY A 527 -5.22 8.26 -9.13
C GLY A 527 -4.83 8.80 -10.53
N MET A 528 -4.14 8.00 -11.36
CA MET A 528 -3.75 8.38 -12.71
C MET A 528 -4.77 8.01 -13.80
N ILE A 529 -5.80 7.24 -13.47
CA ILE A 529 -6.83 6.82 -14.43
C ILE A 529 -7.52 8.03 -15.09
N LEU A 530 -8.06 8.94 -14.29
CA LEU A 530 -8.78 10.11 -14.80
C LEU A 530 -7.89 11.13 -15.50
N PRO A 531 -6.68 11.46 -15.01
CA PRO A 531 -5.72 12.27 -15.75
C PRO A 531 -5.36 11.71 -17.13
N LEU A 532 -5.11 10.40 -17.22
CA LEU A 532 -4.85 9.73 -18.50
C LEU A 532 -6.08 9.74 -19.42
N ARG A 533 -7.27 9.49 -18.89
CA ARG A 533 -8.52 9.59 -19.65
C ARG A 533 -8.70 10.98 -20.25
N LYS A 534 -8.43 12.02 -19.47
CA LYS A 534 -8.43 13.40 -19.96
C LYS A 534 -7.46 13.56 -21.13
N LYS A 535 -6.20 13.15 -20.93
CA LYS A 535 -5.14 13.26 -21.95
C LYS A 535 -5.50 12.53 -23.24
N ILE A 536 -5.99 11.28 -23.15
CA ILE A 536 -6.40 10.48 -24.31
C ILE A 536 -7.54 11.17 -25.07
N ARG A 537 -8.53 11.72 -24.38
CA ARG A 537 -9.68 12.39 -25.01
C ARG A 537 -9.33 13.76 -25.63
N GLU A 538 -8.21 14.35 -25.26
CA GLU A 538 -7.66 15.57 -25.87
C GLU A 538 -6.86 15.28 -27.15
N LEU A 539 -6.34 14.05 -27.33
CA LEU A 539 -5.67 13.55 -28.51
C LEU A 539 -6.68 13.03 -29.55
#